data_bc620b950d2cab5a74caee6333c6c0c7
#
_entry.id   bc620b950d2cab5a74caee6333c6c0c7
#
_cell.length_a   1.000
_cell.length_b   1.000
_cell.length_c   1.000
_cell.angle_alpha   90.00
_cell.angle_beta   90.00
_cell.angle_gamma   90.00
#
_symmetry.space_group_name_H-M   'P 1'
#
loop_
_entity.id
_entity.type
_entity.pdbx_description
1 polymer ?
#
loop_
_entity_poly.entity_id
_entity_poly.type
_entity_poly.pdbx_seq_one_letter_code
_entity_poly.pdbx_strand_id
1 'polypeptide(L)'
;MAYGLIAAAEKAKMQLFLGSYPITPATDILIELSKHKSLGIVTMQCEDELAACSTAIGASFAGSLSVTSTSGPGICLKSEAMNLAVMDELPLVVIDVTRGGPSTGLPTKTEQSDLLQVLFGRNGDSPMPVIAPISPTDCFQSAYNACQMAVEHMTPVVVLSDAYIANGSGAWRLPNVNDLPEIHPHLVKPDTSEGYTPYLRDPETLVRYWATPGMEGYEHVIGGLEKDSDTGVISNKAENHHLMTKLRAEKVARIPVPDLKVLGDKDDADLLIVGFGGTFGHLYTAMEELRKKGKKVALAHFRYINPLPKNTSTVLKAYPKVVVAEQNAGQFAGYLRM
;
A
#
# COMPACT_ATOMS: atom_id res chain seq x y z
N MET A 1 9.58 -6.73 -7.62
CA MET A 1 9.15 -5.50 -6.96
C MET A 1 9.92 -4.28 -7.46
N ALA A 2 11.24 -4.23 -7.40
CA ALA A 2 12.03 -3.10 -7.88
C ALA A 2 11.66 -2.64 -9.31
N TYR A 3 11.54 -3.56 -10.26
CA TYR A 3 11.13 -3.21 -11.64
C TYR A 3 9.72 -2.65 -11.76
N GLY A 4 8.80 -3.02 -10.86
CA GLY A 4 7.46 -2.43 -10.81
C GLY A 4 7.49 -0.97 -10.37
N LEU A 5 8.37 -0.63 -9.41
CA LEU A 5 8.62 0.75 -8.98
C LEU A 5 9.24 1.59 -10.11
N ILE A 6 10.23 1.03 -10.82
CA ILE A 6 10.88 1.70 -11.96
C ILE A 6 9.85 1.99 -13.06
N ALA A 7 9.06 0.98 -13.42
CA ALA A 7 8.03 1.14 -14.45
C ALA A 7 6.96 2.17 -14.06
N ALA A 8 6.58 2.21 -12.78
CA ALA A 8 5.64 3.19 -12.27
C ALA A 8 6.19 4.63 -12.33
N ALA A 9 7.46 4.81 -11.96
CA ALA A 9 8.13 6.11 -12.04
C ALA A 9 8.19 6.63 -13.48
N GLU A 10 8.51 5.74 -14.44
CA GLU A 10 8.52 6.05 -15.88
C GLU A 10 7.12 6.49 -16.34
N LYS A 11 6.09 5.73 -15.99
CA LYS A 11 4.70 6.03 -16.38
C LYS A 11 4.13 7.27 -15.69
N ALA A 12 4.58 7.57 -14.48
CA ALA A 12 4.23 8.81 -13.77
C ALA A 12 5.06 10.02 -14.22
N LYS A 13 6.14 9.81 -14.99
CA LYS A 13 7.14 10.83 -15.34
C LYS A 13 7.71 11.53 -14.11
N MET A 14 7.96 10.75 -13.06
CA MET A 14 8.47 11.22 -11.78
C MET A 14 9.82 10.59 -11.47
N GLN A 15 10.67 11.31 -10.73
CA GLN A 15 11.89 10.73 -10.20
C GLN A 15 11.56 9.70 -9.12
N LEU A 16 12.08 8.48 -9.24
CA LEU A 16 11.97 7.47 -8.19
C LEU A 16 12.98 7.75 -7.08
N PHE A 17 12.50 7.86 -5.85
CA PHE A 17 13.32 7.99 -4.65
C PHE A 17 13.05 6.82 -3.70
N LEU A 18 14.11 6.13 -3.26
CA LEU A 18 14.03 5.13 -2.21
C LEU A 18 14.83 5.60 -0.99
N GLY A 19 14.13 5.86 0.13
CA GLY A 19 14.75 5.99 1.45
C GLY A 19 14.66 4.65 2.19
N SER A 20 15.80 4.01 2.46
CA SER A 20 15.82 2.69 3.09
C SER A 20 17.06 2.49 3.96
N TYR A 21 17.11 1.38 4.65
CA TYR A 21 18.20 0.95 5.50
C TYR A 21 18.31 -0.60 5.42
N PRO A 22 19.44 -1.21 5.81
CA PRO A 22 19.59 -2.66 5.73
C PRO A 22 18.67 -3.39 6.72
N ILE A 23 17.76 -4.21 6.22
CA ILE A 23 16.83 -5.05 6.99
C ILE A 23 16.43 -6.29 6.23
N THR A 24 16.63 -7.48 6.79
CA THR A 24 16.21 -8.74 6.18
C THR A 24 14.69 -8.94 6.35
N PRO A 25 13.93 -9.29 5.28
CA PRO A 25 14.40 -9.62 3.91
C PRO A 25 14.21 -8.48 2.90
N ALA A 26 14.05 -7.22 3.30
CA ALA A 26 13.73 -6.10 2.42
C ALA A 26 14.95 -5.44 1.77
N THR A 27 16.18 -5.72 2.22
CA THR A 27 17.42 -5.08 1.72
C THR A 27 17.62 -5.27 0.22
N ASP A 28 17.19 -6.38 -0.36
CA ASP A 28 17.38 -6.67 -1.78
C ASP A 28 16.69 -5.65 -2.69
N ILE A 29 15.64 -4.97 -2.22
CA ILE A 29 14.99 -3.89 -2.96
C ILE A 29 15.95 -2.70 -3.11
N LEU A 30 16.64 -2.30 -2.02
CA LEU A 30 17.65 -1.25 -2.04
C LEU A 30 18.83 -1.63 -2.96
N ILE A 31 19.34 -2.85 -2.82
CA ILE A 31 20.44 -3.37 -3.64
C ILE A 31 20.06 -3.34 -5.12
N GLU A 32 18.86 -3.81 -5.47
CA GLU A 32 18.47 -3.84 -6.88
C GLU A 32 18.28 -2.44 -7.46
N LEU A 33 17.55 -1.55 -6.77
CA LEU A 33 17.35 -0.19 -7.26
C LEU A 33 18.65 0.61 -7.38
N SER A 34 19.64 0.35 -6.51
CA SER A 34 20.94 1.02 -6.57
C SER A 34 21.75 0.74 -7.85
N LYS A 35 21.44 -0.33 -8.57
CA LYS A 35 22.06 -0.69 -9.84
C LYS A 35 21.55 0.15 -11.01
N HIS A 36 20.40 0.83 -10.84
CA HIS A 36 19.69 1.54 -11.91
C HIS A 36 19.80 3.07 -11.82
N LYS A 37 20.88 3.59 -11.27
CA LYS A 37 21.13 5.04 -11.13
C LYS A 37 21.12 5.78 -12.47
N SER A 38 21.52 5.12 -13.56
CA SER A 38 21.48 5.68 -14.91
C SER A 38 20.07 6.04 -15.39
N LEU A 39 19.02 5.50 -14.76
CA LEU A 39 17.61 5.85 -15.01
C LEU A 39 17.12 7.04 -14.16
N GLY A 40 18.02 7.77 -13.49
CA GLY A 40 17.65 8.88 -12.62
C GLY A 40 17.10 8.47 -11.24
N ILE A 41 17.23 7.19 -10.88
CA ILE A 41 16.76 6.66 -9.59
C ILE A 41 17.70 7.12 -8.49
N VAL A 42 17.11 7.68 -7.43
CA VAL A 42 17.82 8.07 -6.21
C VAL A 42 17.57 7.02 -5.12
N THR A 43 18.67 6.44 -4.63
CA THR A 43 18.62 5.53 -3.47
C THR A 43 19.41 6.13 -2.33
N MET A 44 18.78 6.27 -1.17
CA MET A 44 19.41 6.78 0.04
C MET A 44 19.39 5.69 1.12
N GLN A 45 20.58 5.22 1.50
CA GLN A 45 20.74 4.38 2.66
C GLN A 45 20.85 5.26 3.90
N CYS A 46 19.90 5.11 4.79
CA CYS A 46 19.83 5.84 6.07
C CYS A 46 20.37 5.00 7.21
N GLU A 47 20.55 5.63 8.37
CA GLU A 47 21.00 4.97 9.59
C GLU A 47 19.95 4.00 10.12
N ASP A 48 18.68 4.41 10.12
CA ASP A 48 17.57 3.66 10.71
C ASP A 48 16.23 3.85 9.97
N GLU A 49 15.21 3.25 10.55
CA GLU A 49 13.84 3.27 10.07
C GLU A 49 13.23 4.67 10.00
N LEU A 50 13.48 5.48 11.00
CA LEU A 50 12.92 6.83 11.14
C LEU A 50 13.50 7.74 10.07
N ALA A 51 14.84 7.78 9.95
CA ALA A 51 15.53 8.54 8.93
C ALA A 51 15.11 8.11 7.51
N ALA A 52 15.00 6.81 7.26
CA ALA A 52 14.60 6.27 5.96
C ALA A 52 13.17 6.70 5.55
N CYS A 53 12.22 6.66 6.49
CA CYS A 53 10.84 7.07 6.22
C CYS A 53 10.74 8.59 6.06
N SER A 54 11.37 9.34 6.94
CA SER A 54 11.33 10.81 6.93
C SER A 54 11.96 11.41 5.68
N THR A 55 13.09 10.85 5.20
CA THR A 55 13.69 11.29 3.94
C THR A 55 12.80 10.98 2.73
N ALA A 56 12.11 9.83 2.72
CA ALA A 56 11.16 9.50 1.68
C ALA A 56 9.95 10.46 1.67
N ILE A 57 9.45 10.87 2.85
CA ILE A 57 8.39 11.88 2.97
C ILE A 57 8.86 13.23 2.43
N GLY A 58 10.07 13.67 2.80
CA GLY A 58 10.65 14.90 2.27
C GLY A 58 10.82 14.89 0.75
N ALA A 59 11.27 13.77 0.18
CA ALA A 59 11.38 13.59 -1.26
C ALA A 59 10.00 13.58 -1.95
N SER A 60 8.99 12.98 -1.31
CA SER A 60 7.60 13.06 -1.78
C SER A 60 7.11 14.50 -1.79
N PHE A 61 7.29 15.26 -0.70
CA PHE A 61 6.94 16.68 -0.67
C PHE A 61 7.58 17.46 -1.82
N ALA A 62 8.83 17.11 -2.17
CA ALA A 62 9.57 17.72 -3.27
C ALA A 62 9.15 17.23 -4.67
N GLY A 63 8.17 16.34 -4.80
CA GLY A 63 7.63 15.89 -6.09
C GLY A 63 8.18 14.56 -6.61
N SER A 64 8.91 13.79 -5.80
CA SER A 64 9.38 12.46 -6.19
C SER A 64 8.31 11.38 -5.95
N LEU A 65 8.32 10.33 -6.76
CA LEU A 65 7.67 9.06 -6.42
C LEU A 65 8.52 8.38 -5.34
N SER A 66 8.06 8.48 -4.10
CA SER A 66 8.86 8.09 -2.94
C SER A 66 8.46 6.73 -2.39
N VAL A 67 9.46 5.96 -2.04
CA VAL A 67 9.33 4.60 -1.52
C VAL A 67 10.21 4.43 -0.27
N THR A 68 9.73 3.66 0.69
CA THR A 68 10.55 3.14 1.80
C THR A 68 10.29 1.64 1.95
N SER A 69 11.32 0.87 2.33
CA SER A 69 11.18 -0.57 2.55
C SER A 69 11.56 -0.95 3.96
N THR A 70 10.88 -1.98 4.50
CA THR A 70 11.06 -2.43 5.88
C THR A 70 10.57 -3.86 6.10
N SER A 71 10.54 -4.30 7.35
CA SER A 71 9.99 -5.56 7.84
C SER A 71 9.38 -5.31 9.23
N GLY A 72 8.66 -6.26 9.79
CA GLY A 72 7.88 -6.19 11.03
C GLY A 72 8.34 -5.21 12.12
N PRO A 73 9.54 -5.36 12.72
CA PRO A 73 9.98 -4.42 13.75
C PRO A 73 10.12 -2.99 13.22
N GLY A 74 10.51 -2.84 11.95
CA GLY A 74 10.70 -1.53 11.36
C GLY A 74 9.40 -0.83 10.97
N ILE A 75 8.32 -1.55 10.65
CA ILE A 75 7.01 -0.93 10.42
C ILE A 75 6.47 -0.28 11.71
N CYS A 76 6.76 -0.88 12.87
CA CYS A 76 6.42 -0.28 14.16
C CYS A 76 7.15 1.05 14.38
N LEU A 77 8.44 1.11 14.06
CA LEU A 77 9.26 2.32 14.23
C LEU A 77 8.89 3.43 13.23
N LYS A 78 8.35 3.09 12.07
CA LYS A 78 7.88 4.05 11.06
C LYS A 78 6.47 4.58 11.31
N SER A 79 5.77 4.10 12.34
CA SER A 79 4.33 4.38 12.55
C SER A 79 4.01 5.87 12.60
N GLU A 80 4.80 6.68 13.31
CA GLU A 80 4.57 8.12 13.40
C GLU A 80 4.86 8.84 12.07
N ALA A 81 5.97 8.52 11.41
CA ALA A 81 6.30 9.11 10.12
C ALA A 81 5.24 8.76 9.05
N MET A 82 4.69 7.54 9.06
CA MET A 82 3.57 7.16 8.19
C MET A 82 2.32 8.00 8.48
N ASN A 83 2.05 8.33 9.75
CA ASN A 83 0.97 9.24 10.12
C ASN A 83 1.20 10.66 9.60
N LEU A 84 2.44 11.16 9.65
CA LEU A 84 2.78 12.43 9.04
C LEU A 84 2.43 12.44 7.54
N ALA A 85 2.78 11.38 6.81
CA ALA A 85 2.43 11.26 5.39
C ALA A 85 0.91 11.23 5.15
N VAL A 86 0.13 10.63 6.06
CA VAL A 86 -1.35 10.67 6.02
C VAL A 86 -1.87 12.08 6.28
N MET A 87 -1.32 12.78 7.27
CA MET A 87 -1.72 14.15 7.63
C MET A 87 -1.38 15.16 6.54
N ASP A 88 -0.23 15.01 5.92
CA ASP A 88 0.23 15.87 4.83
C ASP A 88 -0.35 15.46 3.47
N GLU A 89 -1.05 14.33 3.43
CA GLU A 89 -1.61 13.76 2.21
C GLU A 89 -0.57 13.69 1.08
N LEU A 90 0.54 13.03 1.37
CA LEU A 90 1.65 12.85 0.44
C LEU A 90 1.69 11.42 -0.10
N PRO A 91 1.97 11.24 -1.39
CA PRO A 91 2.17 9.90 -1.96
C PRO A 91 3.44 9.26 -1.38
N LEU A 92 3.30 8.09 -0.78
CA LEU A 92 4.42 7.30 -0.26
C LEU A 92 4.11 5.81 -0.40
N VAL A 93 5.01 5.04 -0.97
CA VAL A 93 4.88 3.57 -0.97
C VAL A 93 5.73 3.00 0.15
N VAL A 94 5.10 2.29 1.08
CA VAL A 94 5.76 1.59 2.18
C VAL A 94 5.73 0.10 1.89
N ILE A 95 6.89 -0.49 1.65
CA ILE A 95 6.99 -1.94 1.39
C ILE A 95 7.36 -2.62 2.71
N ASP A 96 6.41 -3.34 3.28
CA ASP A 96 6.61 -4.19 4.45
C ASP A 96 6.75 -5.65 4.00
N VAL A 97 7.93 -6.22 4.24
CA VAL A 97 8.18 -7.64 3.99
C VAL A 97 8.12 -8.36 5.32
N THR A 98 6.94 -8.80 5.69
CA THR A 98 6.65 -9.45 6.98
C THR A 98 7.55 -10.67 7.21
N ARG A 99 8.07 -10.77 8.41
CA ARG A 99 8.87 -11.92 8.89
C ARG A 99 8.37 -12.37 10.25
N GLY A 100 8.82 -13.54 10.73
CA GLY A 100 8.43 -14.06 12.03
C GLY A 100 8.77 -13.11 13.16
N GLY A 101 7.75 -12.76 13.96
CA GLY A 101 7.85 -11.90 15.16
C GLY A 101 7.83 -12.70 16.46
N PRO A 102 7.62 -12.06 17.62
CA PRO A 102 7.68 -10.61 17.87
C PRO A 102 9.09 -10.02 17.96
N SER A 103 9.21 -8.69 18.04
CA SER A 103 10.49 -7.93 18.07
C SER A 103 11.31 -8.23 16.81
N THR A 104 12.62 -8.44 16.93
CA THR A 104 13.49 -8.80 15.80
C THR A 104 13.22 -10.20 15.26
N GLY A 105 12.59 -11.04 16.05
CA GLY A 105 11.99 -12.31 15.69
C GLY A 105 12.88 -13.28 14.90
N LEU A 106 12.35 -13.78 13.80
CA LEU A 106 12.97 -14.76 12.91
C LEU A 106 13.18 -14.16 11.51
N PRO A 107 14.31 -13.50 11.23
CA PRO A 107 14.51 -12.68 10.03
C PRO A 107 14.25 -13.38 8.68
N THR A 108 14.44 -14.70 8.62
CA THR A 108 14.29 -15.49 7.37
C THR A 108 13.06 -16.40 7.37
N LYS A 109 12.19 -16.28 8.36
CA LYS A 109 11.01 -17.14 8.49
C LYS A 109 9.74 -16.38 8.14
N THR A 110 8.81 -17.10 7.54
CA THR A 110 7.55 -16.57 7.03
C THR A 110 6.51 -16.48 8.14
N GLU A 111 5.90 -15.31 8.25
CA GLU A 111 4.65 -15.03 8.96
C GLU A 111 3.84 -13.99 8.19
N GLN A 112 2.59 -13.79 8.58
CA GLN A 112 1.71 -12.74 8.08
C GLN A 112 1.14 -11.92 9.26
N SER A 113 1.97 -11.67 10.28
CA SER A 113 1.54 -11.11 11.57
C SER A 113 1.56 -9.59 11.68
N ASP A 114 1.97 -8.88 10.62
CA ASP A 114 2.01 -7.42 10.61
C ASP A 114 0.70 -6.77 10.12
N LEU A 115 -0.31 -7.55 9.74
CA LEU A 115 -1.54 -7.06 9.15
C LEU A 115 -2.26 -6.03 10.02
N LEU A 116 -2.55 -6.36 11.29
CA LEU A 116 -3.26 -5.41 12.17
C LEU A 116 -2.38 -4.23 12.57
N GLN A 117 -1.06 -4.41 12.64
CA GLN A 117 -0.11 -3.31 12.82
C GLN A 117 -0.21 -2.32 11.66
N VAL A 118 -0.23 -2.82 10.42
CA VAL A 118 -0.36 -1.99 9.22
C VAL A 118 -1.72 -1.30 9.14
N LEU A 119 -2.80 -1.98 9.52
CA LEU A 119 -4.14 -1.41 9.47
C LEU A 119 -4.41 -0.41 10.59
N PHE A 120 -4.02 -0.73 11.84
CA PHE A 120 -4.47 -0.02 13.04
C PHE A 120 -3.35 0.38 14.01
N GLY A 121 -2.10 -0.02 13.78
CA GLY A 121 -0.99 0.14 14.72
C GLY A 121 -0.37 1.55 14.74
N ARG A 122 -1.15 2.60 14.55
CA ARG A 122 -0.72 4.00 14.60
C ARG A 122 -1.59 4.80 15.55
N ASN A 123 -1.11 5.97 15.99
CA ASN A 123 -1.93 6.88 16.79
C ASN A 123 -2.99 7.57 15.91
N GLY A 124 -4.20 7.69 16.41
CA GLY A 124 -5.34 8.30 15.73
C GLY A 124 -5.90 7.45 14.58
N ASP A 125 -6.97 7.94 13.95
CA ASP A 125 -7.60 7.32 12.79
C ASP A 125 -6.85 7.70 11.50
N SER A 126 -5.95 6.83 11.07
CA SER A 126 -5.09 7.08 9.91
C SER A 126 -5.18 5.95 8.87
N PRO A 127 -6.26 5.92 8.09
CA PRO A 127 -6.49 4.90 7.08
C PRO A 127 -5.48 4.98 5.95
N MET A 128 -4.97 3.83 5.52
CA MET A 128 -4.09 3.71 4.37
C MET A 128 -4.50 2.51 3.50
N PRO A 129 -4.39 2.62 2.18
CA PRO A 129 -4.51 1.45 1.31
C PRO A 129 -3.44 0.39 1.60
N VAL A 130 -3.85 -0.87 1.51
CA VAL A 130 -2.97 -2.02 1.73
C VAL A 130 -3.15 -3.04 0.61
N ILE A 131 -2.05 -3.37 -0.07
CA ILE A 131 -1.98 -4.37 -1.14
C ILE A 131 -1.07 -5.50 -0.71
N ALA A 132 -1.52 -6.76 -0.84
CA ALA A 132 -0.74 -7.94 -0.51
C ALA A 132 -0.41 -8.75 -1.78
N PRO A 133 0.85 -8.79 -2.25
CA PRO A 133 1.26 -9.62 -3.38
C PRO A 133 0.96 -11.10 -3.13
N ILE A 134 0.52 -11.84 -4.15
CA ILE A 134 0.13 -13.24 -4.03
C ILE A 134 1.21 -14.23 -4.49
N SER A 135 2.25 -13.75 -5.13
CA SER A 135 3.38 -14.55 -5.61
C SER A 135 4.61 -13.67 -5.89
N PRO A 136 5.82 -14.26 -6.05
CA PRO A 136 7.01 -13.50 -6.47
C PRO A 136 6.81 -12.73 -7.78
N THR A 137 6.10 -13.30 -8.74
CA THR A 137 5.83 -12.67 -10.03
C THR A 137 4.82 -11.55 -9.94
N ASP A 138 3.87 -11.64 -9.01
CA ASP A 138 2.86 -10.61 -8.75
C ASP A 138 3.43 -9.36 -8.05
N CYS A 139 4.62 -9.45 -7.48
CA CYS A 139 5.29 -8.31 -6.85
C CYS A 139 5.53 -7.12 -7.80
N PHE A 140 5.69 -7.38 -9.10
CA PHE A 140 5.80 -6.32 -10.10
C PHE A 140 4.51 -5.51 -10.15
N GLN A 141 3.39 -6.19 -10.40
CA GLN A 141 2.09 -5.53 -10.55
C GLN A 141 1.62 -4.88 -9.25
N SER A 142 1.87 -5.53 -8.11
CA SER A 142 1.50 -4.98 -6.79
C SER A 142 2.27 -3.69 -6.48
N ALA A 143 3.57 -3.64 -6.79
CA ALA A 143 4.37 -2.43 -6.62
C ALA A 143 3.92 -1.32 -7.59
N TYR A 144 3.63 -1.67 -8.85
CA TYR A 144 3.10 -0.73 -9.82
C TYR A 144 1.77 -0.12 -9.35
N ASN A 145 0.82 -0.96 -8.97
CA ASN A 145 -0.50 -0.53 -8.50
C ASN A 145 -0.41 0.31 -7.21
N ALA A 146 0.52 -0.03 -6.31
CA ALA A 146 0.74 0.76 -5.10
C ALA A 146 1.25 2.18 -5.42
N CYS A 147 2.17 2.30 -6.38
CA CYS A 147 2.65 3.60 -6.86
C CYS A 147 1.53 4.40 -7.52
N GLN A 148 0.77 3.78 -8.41
CA GLN A 148 -0.37 4.41 -9.06
C GLN A 148 -1.37 4.91 -8.01
N MET A 149 -1.75 4.05 -7.08
CA MET A 149 -2.70 4.39 -6.01
C MET A 149 -2.18 5.53 -5.12
N ALA A 150 -0.88 5.49 -4.75
CA ALA A 150 -0.29 6.54 -3.92
C ALA A 150 -0.31 7.90 -4.61
N VAL A 151 0.12 7.95 -5.87
CA VAL A 151 0.27 9.19 -6.65
C VAL A 151 -1.10 9.77 -7.04
N GLU A 152 -2.01 8.94 -7.55
CA GLU A 152 -3.31 9.39 -8.02
C GLU A 152 -4.28 9.74 -6.88
N HIS A 153 -4.06 9.21 -5.67
CA HIS A 153 -4.92 9.48 -4.51
C HIS A 153 -4.24 10.26 -3.38
N MET A 154 -3.00 10.74 -3.59
CA MET A 154 -2.28 11.56 -2.61
C MET A 154 -2.35 10.98 -1.20
N THR A 155 -1.86 9.74 -1.04
CA THR A 155 -1.93 8.99 0.22
C THR A 155 -0.78 8.00 0.32
N PRO A 156 -0.25 7.70 1.51
CA PRO A 156 0.65 6.57 1.65
C PRO A 156 -0.09 5.25 1.38
N VAL A 157 0.60 4.29 0.76
CA VAL A 157 0.10 2.96 0.43
C VAL A 157 1.08 1.91 0.94
N VAL A 158 0.58 0.87 1.60
CA VAL A 158 1.41 -0.23 2.08
C VAL A 158 1.34 -1.42 1.12
N VAL A 159 2.50 -1.91 0.70
CA VAL A 159 2.64 -3.22 0.06
C VAL A 159 3.04 -4.21 1.15
N LEU A 160 2.08 -5.02 1.60
CA LEU A 160 2.25 -6.02 2.66
C LEU A 160 2.64 -7.36 2.03
N SER A 161 3.94 -7.56 1.87
CA SER A 161 4.55 -8.80 1.40
C SER A 161 4.97 -9.67 2.58
N ASP A 162 5.54 -10.82 2.32
CA ASP A 162 6.07 -11.72 3.35
C ASP A 162 7.36 -12.42 2.89
N ALA A 163 8.05 -13.06 3.85
CA ALA A 163 9.32 -13.72 3.61
C ALA A 163 9.21 -14.93 2.66
N TYR A 164 8.03 -15.56 2.53
CA TYR A 164 7.83 -16.64 1.55
C TYR A 164 7.92 -16.10 0.13
N ILE A 165 7.25 -14.99 -0.14
CA ILE A 165 7.31 -14.32 -1.45
C ILE A 165 8.71 -13.77 -1.72
N ALA A 166 9.33 -13.13 -0.72
CA ALA A 166 10.64 -12.49 -0.87
C ALA A 166 11.76 -13.50 -1.15
N ASN A 167 11.71 -14.69 -0.55
CA ASN A 167 12.68 -15.76 -0.77
C ASN A 167 12.27 -16.72 -1.89
N GLY A 168 11.07 -16.54 -2.44
CA GLY A 168 10.54 -17.37 -3.52
C GLY A 168 11.04 -16.95 -4.89
N SER A 169 10.99 -17.88 -5.81
CA SER A 169 11.26 -17.63 -7.23
C SER A 169 10.15 -18.23 -8.09
N GLY A 170 9.96 -17.66 -9.27
CA GLY A 170 8.96 -18.14 -10.21
C GLY A 170 9.31 -17.74 -11.63
N ALA A 171 8.88 -18.54 -12.60
CA ALA A 171 8.97 -18.14 -14.01
C ALA A 171 8.12 -16.88 -14.23
N TRP A 172 8.73 -15.85 -14.78
CA TRP A 172 8.10 -14.57 -14.98
C TRP A 172 8.29 -14.07 -16.41
N ARG A 173 7.18 -13.71 -17.04
CA ARG A 173 7.20 -13.05 -18.33
C ARG A 173 7.34 -11.55 -18.10
N LEU A 174 8.41 -10.95 -18.60
CA LEU A 174 8.60 -9.50 -18.51
C LEU A 174 7.42 -8.79 -19.17
N PRO A 175 6.71 -7.91 -18.45
CA PRO A 175 5.66 -7.12 -19.06
C PRO A 175 6.26 -6.10 -20.04
N ASN A 176 5.50 -5.77 -21.07
CA ASN A 176 5.85 -4.64 -21.92
C ASN A 176 5.39 -3.36 -21.20
N VAL A 177 6.32 -2.44 -20.97
CA VAL A 177 6.03 -1.17 -20.27
C VAL A 177 4.98 -0.34 -21.03
N ASN A 178 4.93 -0.45 -22.36
CA ASN A 178 3.94 0.27 -23.16
C ASN A 178 2.50 -0.19 -22.92
N ASP A 179 2.30 -1.42 -22.44
CA ASP A 179 0.98 -1.98 -22.13
C ASP A 179 0.49 -1.60 -20.72
N LEU A 180 1.34 -0.96 -19.91
CA LEU A 180 0.96 -0.50 -18.58
C LEU A 180 0.16 0.81 -18.67
N PRO A 181 -0.87 0.99 -17.84
CA PRO A 181 -1.61 2.25 -17.79
C PRO A 181 -0.70 3.42 -17.40
N GLU A 182 -0.97 4.62 -17.91
CA GLU A 182 -0.28 5.82 -17.43
C GLU A 182 -0.67 6.09 -15.97
N ILE A 183 0.22 6.75 -15.24
CA ILE A 183 -0.02 7.22 -13.87
C ILE A 183 -0.09 8.74 -13.92
N HIS A 184 -1.17 9.30 -13.41
CA HIS A 184 -1.45 10.73 -13.50
C HIS A 184 -1.31 11.42 -12.15
N PRO A 185 -0.16 12.07 -11.85
CA PRO A 185 -0.02 12.88 -10.64
C PRO A 185 -1.07 13.99 -10.59
N HIS A 186 -1.69 14.18 -9.44
CA HIS A 186 -2.75 15.17 -9.24
C HIS A 186 -2.17 16.59 -9.03
N LEU A 187 -1.32 17.01 -9.96
CA LEU A 187 -0.61 18.29 -9.90
C LEU A 187 -1.54 19.46 -10.15
N VAL A 188 -1.26 20.59 -9.49
CA VAL A 188 -1.86 21.89 -9.82
C VAL A 188 -1.45 22.30 -11.23
N LYS A 189 -2.36 23.03 -11.91
CA LYS A 189 -2.06 23.61 -13.20
C LYS A 189 -1.38 24.97 -13.01
N PRO A 190 -0.36 25.32 -13.81
CA PRO A 190 0.40 26.55 -13.63
C PRO A 190 -0.42 27.84 -13.69
N ASP A 191 -1.59 27.81 -14.32
CA ASP A 191 -2.48 28.96 -14.49
C ASP A 191 -3.55 29.08 -13.39
N THR A 192 -3.52 28.25 -12.36
CA THR A 192 -4.54 28.21 -11.29
C THR A 192 -4.00 28.62 -9.91
N SER A 193 -2.92 29.42 -9.84
CA SER A 193 -2.35 29.87 -8.57
C SER A 193 -3.28 30.80 -7.79
N GLU A 194 -4.08 31.63 -8.48
CA GLU A 194 -5.08 32.47 -7.84
C GLU A 194 -6.18 31.63 -7.20
N GLY A 195 -6.31 31.76 -5.88
CA GLY A 195 -7.27 30.97 -5.10
C GLY A 195 -6.81 29.56 -4.72
N TYR A 196 -5.55 29.19 -4.95
CA TYR A 196 -5.03 27.90 -4.49
C TYR A 196 -4.99 27.84 -2.96
N THR A 197 -5.50 26.72 -2.43
CA THR A 197 -5.35 26.35 -1.02
C THR A 197 -4.86 24.90 -0.93
N PRO A 198 -3.97 24.56 0.03
CA PRO A 198 -3.27 23.27 0.06
C PRO A 198 -4.18 22.04 0.19
N TYR A 199 -5.36 22.21 0.76
CA TYR A 199 -6.32 21.14 1.00
C TYR A 199 -7.60 21.26 0.17
N LEU A 200 -7.63 22.15 -0.83
CA LEU A 200 -8.68 22.15 -1.84
C LEU A 200 -8.70 20.77 -2.52
N ARG A 201 -9.86 20.14 -2.53
CA ARG A 201 -10.04 18.76 -2.96
C ARG A 201 -10.90 18.66 -4.19
N ASP A 202 -10.59 17.68 -5.03
CA ASP A 202 -11.53 17.20 -6.02
C ASP A 202 -12.76 16.61 -5.32
N PRO A 203 -14.00 17.02 -5.67
CA PRO A 203 -15.21 16.62 -4.95
C PRO A 203 -15.58 15.13 -5.13
N GLU A 204 -15.14 14.50 -6.21
CA GLU A 204 -15.43 13.10 -6.49
C GLU A 204 -14.45 12.15 -5.80
N THR A 205 -13.17 12.46 -5.90
CA THR A 205 -12.09 11.60 -5.38
C THR A 205 -11.64 11.98 -3.98
N LEU A 206 -11.93 13.19 -3.51
CA LEU A 206 -11.43 13.81 -2.28
C LEU A 206 -9.90 13.97 -2.25
N VAL A 207 -9.26 13.93 -3.41
CA VAL A 207 -7.82 14.11 -3.55
C VAL A 207 -7.48 15.59 -3.60
N ARG A 208 -6.52 16.02 -2.80
CA ARG A 208 -6.01 17.40 -2.88
C ARG A 208 -5.11 17.59 -4.10
N TYR A 209 -5.04 18.82 -4.59
CA TYR A 209 -4.11 19.17 -5.65
C TYR A 209 -2.69 19.36 -5.10
N TRP A 210 -1.72 18.80 -5.82
CA TRP A 210 -0.33 18.75 -5.39
C TRP A 210 0.49 19.87 -6.02
N ALA A 211 0.89 20.86 -5.20
CA ALA A 211 1.92 21.81 -5.56
C ALA A 211 3.26 21.38 -4.97
N THR A 212 4.31 21.47 -5.74
CA THR A 212 5.66 21.11 -5.32
C THR A 212 6.52 22.36 -5.10
N PRO A 213 7.55 22.31 -4.24
CA PRO A 213 8.44 23.44 -4.01
C PRO A 213 9.04 24.00 -5.31
N GLY A 214 9.06 25.33 -5.42
CA GLY A 214 9.55 26.04 -6.61
C GLY A 214 8.46 26.40 -7.64
N MET A 215 7.21 26.00 -7.42
CA MET A 215 6.08 26.46 -8.22
C MET A 215 5.63 27.84 -7.74
N GLU A 216 5.89 28.87 -8.55
CA GLU A 216 5.57 30.27 -8.24
C GLU A 216 4.05 30.47 -8.08
N GLY A 217 3.62 31.13 -7.00
CA GLY A 217 2.23 31.38 -6.67
C GLY A 217 1.52 30.22 -5.94
N TYR A 218 2.25 29.14 -5.62
CA TYR A 218 1.71 27.98 -4.89
C TYR A 218 2.42 27.76 -3.56
N GLU A 219 3.06 28.78 -3.02
CA GLU A 219 3.76 28.74 -1.74
C GLU A 219 2.78 28.42 -0.62
N HIS A 220 3.05 27.35 0.14
CA HIS A 220 2.19 26.90 1.21
C HIS A 220 2.97 26.14 2.28
N VAL A 221 2.32 25.92 3.42
CA VAL A 221 2.84 25.13 4.53
C VAL A 221 1.93 23.93 4.76
N ILE A 222 2.52 22.75 4.88
CA ILE A 222 1.85 21.55 5.40
C ILE A 222 2.63 21.00 6.59
N GLY A 223 2.02 20.17 7.41
CA GLY A 223 2.66 19.59 8.59
C GLY A 223 1.71 18.69 9.38
N GLY A 224 2.23 18.04 10.42
CA GLY A 224 1.53 17.01 11.17
C GLY A 224 0.39 17.51 12.09
N LEU A 225 0.28 18.82 12.36
CA LEU A 225 -0.85 19.34 13.13
C LEU A 225 -2.13 19.34 12.29
N GLU A 226 -3.29 19.26 12.95
CA GLU A 226 -4.58 19.36 12.25
C GLU A 226 -4.75 20.73 11.59
N LYS A 227 -5.28 20.72 10.38
CA LYS A 227 -5.41 21.88 9.52
C LYS A 227 -6.86 22.07 9.07
N ASP A 228 -7.20 23.29 8.80
CA ASP A 228 -8.47 23.62 8.16
C ASP A 228 -8.62 22.90 6.81
N SER A 229 -9.82 22.43 6.53
CA SER A 229 -10.13 21.54 5.39
C SER A 229 -9.85 22.14 4.01
N ASP A 230 -9.70 23.45 3.91
CA ASP A 230 -9.44 24.16 2.65
C ASP A 230 -8.11 24.91 2.69
N THR A 231 -7.96 25.80 3.68
CA THR A 231 -6.86 26.76 3.72
C THR A 231 -5.53 26.17 4.15
N GLY A 232 -5.54 25.02 4.85
CA GLY A 232 -4.32 24.44 5.43
C GLY A 232 -3.77 25.18 6.65
N VAL A 233 -4.47 26.19 7.17
CA VAL A 233 -4.11 26.86 8.41
C VAL A 233 -4.37 25.93 9.60
N ILE A 234 -3.47 25.93 10.60
CA ILE A 234 -3.64 25.13 11.81
C ILE A 234 -5.00 25.42 12.46
N SER A 235 -5.74 24.36 12.77
CA SER A 235 -7.09 24.45 13.31
C SER A 235 -7.27 23.53 14.51
N ASN A 236 -7.70 24.09 15.65
CA ASN A 236 -8.06 23.34 16.87
C ASN A 236 -9.58 23.20 17.03
N LYS A 237 -10.35 23.47 15.97
CA LYS A 237 -11.82 23.36 16.00
C LYS A 237 -12.25 21.89 15.94
N ALA A 238 -13.10 21.47 16.87
CA ALA A 238 -13.59 20.08 16.94
C ALA A 238 -14.34 19.66 15.68
N GLU A 239 -15.15 20.54 15.11
CA GLU A 239 -15.93 20.30 13.89
C GLU A 239 -15.01 20.06 12.68
N ASN A 240 -13.93 20.86 12.57
CA ASN A 240 -12.94 20.69 11.52
C ASN A 240 -12.16 19.38 11.67
N HIS A 241 -11.74 19.03 12.88
CA HIS A 241 -11.06 17.75 13.13
C HIS A 241 -11.95 16.56 12.75
N HIS A 242 -13.22 16.60 13.13
CA HIS A 242 -14.20 15.58 12.75
C HIS A 242 -14.37 15.48 11.23
N LEU A 243 -14.46 16.64 10.55
CA LEU A 243 -14.55 16.69 9.09
C LEU A 243 -13.29 16.08 8.44
N MET A 244 -12.10 16.49 8.86
CA MET A 244 -10.83 16.00 8.30
C MET A 244 -10.64 14.49 8.51
N THR A 245 -11.03 13.96 9.67
CA THR A 245 -11.02 12.52 9.94
C THR A 245 -11.91 11.76 8.96
N LYS A 246 -13.13 12.27 8.71
CA LYS A 246 -14.05 11.67 7.73
C LYS A 246 -13.51 11.77 6.30
N LEU A 247 -12.97 12.90 5.90
CA LEU A 247 -12.42 13.10 4.55
C LEU A 247 -11.27 12.14 4.27
N ARG A 248 -10.35 11.96 5.24
CA ARG A 248 -9.26 10.98 5.11
C ARG A 248 -9.76 9.54 4.96
N ALA A 249 -10.75 9.16 5.77
CA ALA A 249 -11.35 7.82 5.70
C ALA A 249 -12.09 7.58 4.37
N GLU A 250 -12.90 8.54 3.96
CA GLU A 250 -13.71 8.45 2.76
C GLU A 250 -12.85 8.49 1.49
N LYS A 251 -11.78 9.29 1.46
CA LYS A 251 -10.82 9.29 0.35
C LYS A 251 -10.26 7.89 0.10
N VAL A 252 -9.81 7.19 1.14
CA VAL A 252 -9.31 5.81 1.02
C VAL A 252 -10.43 4.85 0.61
N ALA A 253 -11.63 4.97 1.17
CA ALA A 253 -12.76 4.10 0.82
C ALA A 253 -13.24 4.27 -0.63
N ARG A 254 -13.03 5.44 -1.24
CA ARG A 254 -13.39 5.70 -2.66
C ARG A 254 -12.37 5.14 -3.64
N ILE A 255 -11.18 4.74 -3.22
CA ILE A 255 -10.16 4.19 -4.12
C ILE A 255 -10.71 2.94 -4.82
N PRO A 256 -10.75 2.91 -6.16
CA PRO A 256 -11.28 1.78 -6.88
C PRO A 256 -10.34 0.58 -6.78
N VAL A 257 -10.88 -0.55 -6.39
CA VAL A 257 -10.18 -1.84 -6.39
C VAL A 257 -11.03 -2.89 -7.13
N PRO A 258 -10.40 -3.86 -7.82
CA PRO A 258 -11.12 -4.91 -8.53
C PRO A 258 -11.96 -5.77 -7.58
N ASP A 259 -13.05 -6.31 -8.09
CA ASP A 259 -13.88 -7.27 -7.38
C ASP A 259 -13.11 -8.53 -6.99
N LEU A 260 -13.45 -9.07 -5.83
CA LEU A 260 -12.92 -10.32 -5.32
C LEU A 260 -13.37 -11.48 -6.22
N LYS A 261 -12.39 -12.17 -6.79
CA LYS A 261 -12.64 -13.34 -7.65
C LYS A 261 -12.73 -14.60 -6.80
N VAL A 262 -13.66 -15.46 -7.18
CA VAL A 262 -13.81 -16.80 -6.59
C VAL A 262 -13.37 -17.86 -7.60
N LEU A 263 -12.54 -18.78 -7.16
CA LEU A 263 -12.02 -19.91 -7.93
C LEU A 263 -12.64 -21.22 -7.43
N GLY A 264 -12.60 -22.28 -8.24
CA GLY A 264 -13.13 -23.60 -7.88
C GLY A 264 -14.65 -23.71 -8.12
N ASP A 265 -15.35 -24.37 -7.23
CA ASP A 265 -16.79 -24.68 -7.33
C ASP A 265 -17.64 -23.49 -6.84
N LYS A 266 -17.50 -22.37 -7.50
CA LYS A 266 -18.01 -21.06 -7.05
C LYS A 266 -19.53 -20.99 -6.82
N ASP A 267 -20.31 -21.82 -7.50
CA ASP A 267 -21.78 -21.73 -7.48
C ASP A 267 -22.44 -22.68 -6.45
N ASP A 268 -21.73 -23.76 -6.03
CA ASP A 268 -22.29 -24.81 -5.18
C ASP A 268 -21.31 -25.36 -4.14
N ALA A 269 -20.29 -24.61 -3.77
CA ALA A 269 -19.31 -25.05 -2.77
C ALA A 269 -19.91 -25.12 -1.36
N ASP A 270 -19.57 -26.19 -0.65
CA ASP A 270 -19.88 -26.38 0.77
C ASP A 270 -18.95 -25.59 1.69
N LEU A 271 -17.78 -25.19 1.14
CA LEU A 271 -16.72 -24.49 1.86
C LEU A 271 -16.07 -23.44 0.98
N LEU A 272 -15.99 -22.21 1.48
CA LEU A 272 -15.12 -21.17 0.94
C LEU A 272 -13.83 -21.10 1.77
N ILE A 273 -12.70 -21.31 1.11
CA ILE A 273 -11.38 -21.03 1.68
C ILE A 273 -11.06 -19.55 1.38
N VAL A 274 -10.61 -18.83 2.40
CA VAL A 274 -10.21 -17.42 2.28
C VAL A 274 -8.76 -17.29 2.70
N GLY A 275 -8.00 -16.49 1.98
CA GLY A 275 -6.62 -16.14 2.32
C GLY A 275 -6.18 -14.83 1.71
N PHE A 276 -4.95 -14.42 2.00
CA PHE A 276 -4.32 -13.23 1.44
C PHE A 276 -2.80 -13.43 1.27
N GLY A 277 -2.17 -12.58 0.47
CA GLY A 277 -0.72 -12.53 0.33
C GLY A 277 -0.10 -13.86 -0.11
N GLY A 278 1.03 -14.25 0.48
CA GLY A 278 1.83 -15.43 0.10
C GLY A 278 1.16 -16.80 0.29
N THR A 279 -0.03 -16.85 0.88
CA THR A 279 -0.76 -18.14 1.05
C THR A 279 -1.43 -18.63 -0.24
N PHE A 280 -1.50 -17.82 -1.31
CA PHE A 280 -2.26 -18.15 -2.52
C PHE A 280 -1.94 -19.54 -3.10
N GLY A 281 -0.67 -19.82 -3.36
CA GLY A 281 -0.25 -21.08 -3.99
C GLY A 281 -0.63 -22.30 -3.16
N HIS A 282 -0.45 -22.23 -1.85
CA HIS A 282 -0.81 -23.29 -0.91
C HIS A 282 -2.32 -23.56 -0.89
N LEU A 283 -3.11 -22.49 -0.81
CA LEU A 283 -4.57 -22.61 -0.75
C LEU A 283 -5.18 -23.05 -2.08
N TYR A 284 -4.60 -22.60 -3.19
CA TYR A 284 -5.00 -23.05 -4.52
C TYR A 284 -4.75 -24.55 -4.69
N THR A 285 -3.57 -25.04 -4.30
CA THR A 285 -3.26 -26.48 -4.35
C THR A 285 -4.19 -27.27 -3.44
N ALA A 286 -4.43 -26.82 -2.22
CA ALA A 286 -5.34 -27.49 -1.28
C ALA A 286 -6.78 -27.55 -1.83
N MET A 287 -7.28 -26.48 -2.43
CA MET A 287 -8.58 -26.46 -3.10
C MET A 287 -8.65 -27.51 -4.22
N GLU A 288 -7.67 -27.53 -5.12
CA GLU A 288 -7.62 -28.49 -6.23
C GLU A 288 -7.54 -29.96 -5.74
N GLU A 289 -6.78 -30.23 -4.70
CA GLU A 289 -6.70 -31.57 -4.11
C GLU A 289 -8.02 -32.01 -3.46
N LEU A 290 -8.70 -31.12 -2.78
CA LEU A 290 -10.01 -31.40 -2.21
C LEU A 290 -11.06 -31.68 -3.30
N ARG A 291 -11.05 -30.89 -4.37
CA ARG A 291 -11.94 -31.09 -5.53
C ARG A 291 -11.69 -32.44 -6.22
N LYS A 292 -10.43 -32.85 -6.38
CA LYS A 292 -10.08 -34.18 -6.89
C LYS A 292 -10.62 -35.30 -6.00
N LYS A 293 -10.82 -35.09 -4.72
CA LYS A 293 -11.44 -36.00 -3.76
C LYS A 293 -12.99 -35.88 -3.72
N GLY A 294 -13.60 -35.17 -4.67
CA GLY A 294 -15.05 -35.00 -4.78
C GLY A 294 -15.67 -34.04 -3.77
N LYS A 295 -14.84 -33.19 -3.14
CA LYS A 295 -15.35 -32.11 -2.24
C LYS A 295 -15.65 -30.86 -3.04
N LYS A 296 -16.76 -30.19 -2.73
CA LYS A 296 -17.16 -28.93 -3.33
C LYS A 296 -16.52 -27.78 -2.56
N VAL A 297 -15.47 -27.18 -3.12
CA VAL A 297 -14.66 -26.17 -2.45
C VAL A 297 -14.39 -25.00 -3.38
N ALA A 298 -14.55 -23.80 -2.86
CA ALA A 298 -14.19 -22.56 -3.51
C ALA A 298 -13.04 -21.84 -2.77
N LEU A 299 -12.35 -20.97 -3.48
CA LEU A 299 -11.26 -20.15 -2.94
C LEU A 299 -11.49 -18.68 -3.31
N ALA A 300 -11.52 -17.83 -2.32
CA ALA A 300 -11.44 -16.36 -2.47
C ALA A 300 -10.13 -15.87 -1.86
N HIS A 301 -9.26 -15.29 -2.67
CA HIS A 301 -7.95 -14.84 -2.20
C HIS A 301 -7.77 -13.33 -2.41
N PHE A 302 -7.46 -12.63 -1.32
CA PHE A 302 -7.37 -11.17 -1.30
C PHE A 302 -5.97 -10.68 -1.67
N ARG A 303 -5.93 -9.76 -2.62
CA ARG A 303 -4.78 -8.91 -2.93
C ARG A 303 -4.96 -7.52 -2.35
N TYR A 304 -6.15 -6.96 -2.44
CA TYR A 304 -6.51 -5.68 -1.85
C TYR A 304 -7.14 -5.89 -0.48
N ILE A 305 -6.45 -5.39 0.54
CA ILE A 305 -6.84 -5.59 1.94
C ILE A 305 -7.58 -4.35 2.47
N ASN A 306 -7.12 -3.17 2.10
CA ASN A 306 -7.79 -1.91 2.40
C ASN A 306 -7.65 -0.94 1.21
N PRO A 307 -8.73 -0.41 0.64
CA PRO A 307 -10.11 -0.85 0.89
C PRO A 307 -10.33 -2.29 0.43
N LEU A 308 -11.27 -2.97 1.06
CA LEU A 308 -11.72 -4.29 0.60
C LEU A 308 -12.49 -4.16 -0.73
N PRO A 309 -12.43 -5.19 -1.60
CA PRO A 309 -13.30 -5.27 -2.78
C PRO A 309 -14.78 -5.09 -2.41
N LYS A 310 -15.52 -4.31 -3.20
CA LYS A 310 -16.92 -3.95 -2.90
C LYS A 310 -17.85 -5.16 -2.75
N ASN A 311 -17.56 -6.25 -3.47
CA ASN A 311 -18.33 -7.49 -3.43
C ASN A 311 -17.93 -8.43 -2.27
N THR A 312 -17.02 -8.06 -1.38
CA THR A 312 -16.51 -8.92 -0.29
C THR A 312 -17.63 -9.50 0.55
N SER A 313 -18.55 -8.66 1.05
CA SER A 313 -19.67 -9.13 1.89
C SER A 313 -20.59 -10.10 1.15
N THR A 314 -20.87 -9.85 -0.13
CA THR A 314 -21.68 -10.72 -0.98
C THR A 314 -21.01 -12.08 -1.15
N VAL A 315 -19.72 -12.09 -1.47
CA VAL A 315 -18.96 -13.34 -1.63
C VAL A 315 -18.91 -14.15 -0.35
N LEU A 316 -18.57 -13.53 0.79
CA LEU A 316 -18.45 -14.25 2.06
C LEU A 316 -19.79 -14.83 2.53
N LYS A 317 -20.91 -14.14 2.30
CA LYS A 317 -22.25 -14.60 2.70
C LYS A 317 -22.87 -15.65 1.78
N ALA A 318 -22.29 -15.87 0.61
CA ALA A 318 -22.81 -16.84 -0.36
C ALA A 318 -22.55 -18.30 0.03
N TYR A 319 -21.67 -18.58 0.99
CA TYR A 319 -21.23 -19.92 1.34
C TYR A 319 -21.62 -20.31 2.76
N PRO A 320 -22.04 -21.56 2.98
CA PRO A 320 -22.48 -22.03 4.30
C PRO A 320 -21.34 -22.11 5.32
N LYS A 321 -20.10 -22.28 4.85
CA LYS A 321 -18.89 -22.33 5.68
C LYS A 321 -17.79 -21.50 5.05
N VAL A 322 -17.14 -20.68 5.87
CA VAL A 322 -15.97 -19.88 5.48
C VAL A 322 -14.82 -20.19 6.43
N VAL A 323 -13.67 -20.54 5.88
CA VAL A 323 -12.43 -20.75 6.64
C VAL A 323 -11.39 -19.77 6.15
N VAL A 324 -10.88 -18.93 7.04
CA VAL A 324 -9.74 -18.05 6.76
C VAL A 324 -8.46 -18.78 7.13
N ALA A 325 -7.61 -19.01 6.13
CA ALA A 325 -6.32 -19.69 6.29
C ALA A 325 -5.19 -18.65 6.15
N GLU A 326 -4.52 -18.38 7.24
CA GLU A 326 -3.51 -17.32 7.38
C GLU A 326 -2.37 -17.76 8.30
N GLN A 327 -1.23 -17.10 8.18
CA GLN A 327 -0.01 -17.45 8.95
C GLN A 327 0.18 -16.51 10.14
N ASN A 328 -0.87 -16.38 10.96
CA ASN A 328 -0.91 -15.58 12.18
C ASN A 328 -2.05 -16.09 13.11
N ALA A 329 -2.31 -15.39 14.19
CA ALA A 329 -3.34 -15.73 15.17
C ALA A 329 -4.76 -15.27 14.81
N GLY A 330 -5.14 -15.27 13.53
CA GLY A 330 -6.50 -14.93 13.08
C GLY A 330 -6.72 -13.43 12.84
N GLN A 331 -5.70 -12.70 12.46
CA GLN A 331 -5.77 -11.25 12.23
C GLN A 331 -6.70 -10.89 11.08
N PHE A 332 -6.60 -11.60 9.96
CA PHE A 332 -7.44 -11.35 8.80
C PHE A 332 -8.89 -11.82 9.04
N ALA A 333 -9.07 -12.96 9.70
CA ALA A 333 -10.38 -13.42 10.13
C ALA A 333 -11.06 -12.41 11.08
N GLY A 334 -10.29 -11.81 11.99
CA GLY A 334 -10.75 -10.72 12.85
C GLY A 334 -11.17 -9.50 12.04
N TYR A 335 -10.32 -9.03 11.14
CA TYR A 335 -10.59 -7.88 10.28
C TYR A 335 -11.83 -8.05 9.39
N LEU A 336 -12.03 -9.23 8.80
CA LEU A 336 -13.22 -9.51 7.98
C LEU A 336 -14.54 -9.57 8.80
N ARG A 337 -14.46 -9.71 10.13
CA ARG A 337 -15.62 -9.69 11.02
C ARG A 337 -15.96 -8.29 11.58
N MET A 338 -15.04 -7.35 11.52
CA MET A 338 -15.25 -5.94 11.88
C MET A 338 -16.18 -5.25 10.88
#